data_3cd31b95851fdd3b6c43971a28791777
#
_entry.id   3cd31b95851fdd3b6c43971a28791777
#
_cell.length_a   1.000
_cell.length_b   1.000
_cell.length_c   1.000
_cell.angle_alpha   90.00
_cell.angle_beta   90.00
_cell.angle_gamma   90.00
#
_symmetry.space_group_name_H-M   'P 1'
#
loop_
_entity.id
_entity.type
_entity.pdbx_description
1 polymer ?
#
loop_
_entity_poly.entity_id
_entity_poly.type
_entity_poly.pdbx_seq_one_letter_code
_entity_poly.pdbx_strand_id
1 'polypeptide(L)'
;MEAGKLDYNEHFHWGRFEWMHAHSFLDEDKLTRIVLFKDENGAIVGLITYDTSYDDRGYLIHTSSEKSLLERMIETVLESEGLGAVMKVNAKDAVLCRMLREKGFEKKHKCGSVLSLDLSNSLEYDMPDAYTMSPRGFAADPWQYQLAIHKGFDNDGIPEKWEDAFLKRIPHGNEDLKTFAIAHNEYCAHCGLWYTTGDTAYVEPVATVPEHRKRGLAKAAVYEACTRAKALGAKRAIVLSDQEFYFRIGFALSSEAYAWGKEDSADFD
;
A
#
# COMPACT_ATOMS: atom_id res chain seq x y z
N MET A 1 -10.01 -4.69 8.95
CA MET A 1 -10.68 -4.42 7.65
C MET A 1 -11.67 -3.26 7.68
N GLU A 2 -12.41 -3.02 8.79
CA GLU A 2 -13.30 -1.85 8.92
C GLU A 2 -12.55 -0.52 8.79
N ALA A 3 -11.36 -0.39 9.36
CA ALA A 3 -10.55 0.83 9.29
C ALA A 3 -10.24 1.28 7.85
N GLY A 4 -10.05 0.36 6.93
CA GLY A 4 -9.78 0.68 5.52
C GLY A 4 -10.98 1.24 4.74
N LYS A 5 -12.16 1.24 5.34
CA LYS A 5 -13.36 1.87 4.75
C LYS A 5 -13.44 3.38 5.01
N LEU A 6 -12.61 3.87 5.94
CA LEU A 6 -12.63 5.26 6.36
C LEU A 6 -11.61 6.07 5.54
N ASP A 7 -12.04 7.13 4.91
CA ASP A 7 -11.21 7.96 4.01
C ASP A 7 -9.93 8.48 4.68
N TYR A 8 -9.95 8.73 5.98
CA TYR A 8 -8.78 9.17 6.71
C TYR A 8 -7.74 8.08 6.99
N ASN A 9 -8.06 6.81 6.70
CA ASN A 9 -7.12 5.68 6.77
C ASN A 9 -6.66 5.19 5.38
N GLU A 10 -7.00 5.86 4.29
CA GLU A 10 -6.63 5.45 2.93
C GLU A 10 -5.13 5.21 2.75
N HIS A 11 -4.30 5.96 3.47
CA HIS A 11 -2.84 5.83 3.41
C HIS A 11 -2.30 4.55 4.06
N PHE A 12 -3.18 3.74 4.65
CA PHE A 12 -2.85 2.45 5.25
C PHE A 12 -3.96 1.41 4.99
N HIS A 13 -4.05 0.94 3.76
CA HIS A 13 -4.98 -0.13 3.39
C HIS A 13 -4.52 -1.47 3.99
N TRP A 14 -5.46 -2.39 4.32
CA TRP A 14 -5.13 -3.71 4.86
C TRP A 14 -4.18 -4.52 3.96
N GLY A 15 -4.31 -4.37 2.63
CA GLY A 15 -3.40 -4.99 1.67
C GLY A 15 -1.97 -4.47 1.78
N ARG A 16 -1.77 -3.20 2.19
CA ARG A 16 -0.46 -2.66 2.54
C ARG A 16 0.13 -3.40 3.73
N PHE A 17 -0.67 -3.61 4.78
CA PHE A 17 -0.25 -4.34 5.97
C PHE A 17 0.20 -5.77 5.63
N GLU A 18 -0.59 -6.53 4.85
CA GLU A 18 -0.19 -7.89 4.43
C GLU A 18 1.04 -7.88 3.54
N TRP A 19 1.13 -6.93 2.61
CA TRP A 19 2.29 -6.79 1.74
C TRP A 19 3.58 -6.55 2.53
N MET A 20 3.55 -5.67 3.52
CA MET A 20 4.68 -5.39 4.41
C MET A 20 5.17 -6.63 5.14
N HIS A 21 4.24 -7.45 5.70
CA HIS A 21 4.58 -8.66 6.43
C HIS A 21 5.08 -9.81 5.54
N ALA A 22 4.84 -9.74 4.25
CA ALA A 22 5.31 -10.71 3.27
C ALA A 22 6.57 -10.24 2.53
N HIS A 23 7.01 -9.01 2.75
CA HIS A 23 8.10 -8.40 2.01
C HIS A 23 9.48 -8.80 2.58
N SER A 24 10.50 -8.91 1.70
CA SER A 24 11.89 -9.20 2.11
C SER A 24 12.52 -8.11 2.98
N PHE A 25 11.96 -6.91 2.98
CA PHE A 25 12.39 -5.78 3.81
C PHE A 25 11.59 -5.67 5.12
N LEU A 26 10.89 -6.73 5.52
CA LEU A 26 10.24 -6.77 6.83
C LEU A 26 11.30 -6.61 7.92
N ASP A 27 11.05 -5.64 8.78
CA ASP A 27 11.81 -5.44 10.01
C ASP A 27 11.07 -6.13 11.15
N GLU A 28 11.55 -7.31 11.57
CA GLU A 28 10.89 -8.12 12.60
C GLU A 28 10.88 -7.41 13.97
N ASP A 29 11.86 -6.53 14.24
CA ASP A 29 11.89 -5.76 15.48
C ASP A 29 10.71 -4.78 15.58
N LYS A 30 10.25 -4.26 14.44
CA LYS A 30 9.07 -3.38 14.38
C LYS A 30 7.77 -4.11 14.71
N LEU A 31 7.70 -5.44 14.56
CA LEU A 31 6.52 -6.21 14.93
C LEU A 31 6.26 -6.15 16.44
N THR A 32 7.31 -6.06 17.25
CA THR A 32 7.19 -5.96 18.72
C THR A 32 6.62 -4.61 19.16
N ARG A 33 6.65 -3.61 18.30
CA ARG A 33 6.16 -2.24 18.54
C ARG A 33 4.71 -2.03 18.13
N ILE A 34 4.06 -3.04 17.52
CA ILE A 34 2.66 -2.98 17.12
C ILE A 34 1.77 -3.02 18.36
N VAL A 35 0.86 -2.03 18.47
CA VAL A 35 -0.07 -1.93 19.61
C VAL A 35 -1.51 -1.96 19.10
N LEU A 36 -2.32 -2.83 19.70
CA LEU A 36 -3.76 -2.96 19.43
C LEU A 36 -4.58 -2.34 20.54
N PHE A 37 -5.51 -1.45 20.18
CA PHE A 37 -6.49 -0.88 21.10
C PHE A 37 -7.83 -1.57 20.90
N LYS A 38 -8.41 -2.06 21.99
CA LYS A 38 -9.71 -2.76 21.98
C LYS A 38 -10.73 -1.96 22.76
N ASP A 39 -11.98 -2.04 22.30
CA ASP A 39 -13.14 -1.55 23.06
C ASP A 39 -13.54 -2.55 24.17
N GLU A 40 -14.60 -2.20 24.91
CA GLU A 40 -15.16 -3.02 26.00
C GLU A 40 -15.68 -4.39 25.54
N ASN A 41 -16.01 -4.53 24.25
CA ASN A 41 -16.46 -5.78 23.64
C ASN A 41 -15.31 -6.62 23.07
N GLY A 42 -14.07 -6.12 23.17
CA GLY A 42 -12.88 -6.77 22.63
C GLY A 42 -12.65 -6.53 21.12
N ALA A 43 -13.45 -5.68 20.47
CA ALA A 43 -13.23 -5.32 19.08
C ALA A 43 -12.03 -4.36 18.94
N ILE A 44 -11.21 -4.56 17.92
CA ILE A 44 -10.06 -3.70 17.63
C ILE A 44 -10.56 -2.38 17.05
N VAL A 45 -10.34 -1.29 17.79
CA VAL A 45 -10.75 0.08 17.41
C VAL A 45 -9.58 0.99 17.10
N GLY A 46 -8.36 0.58 17.41
CA GLY A 46 -7.14 1.31 17.07
C GLY A 46 -5.94 0.39 16.89
N LEU A 47 -5.00 0.84 16.09
CA LEU A 47 -3.76 0.15 15.76
C LEU A 47 -2.64 1.19 15.63
N ILE A 48 -1.53 0.98 16.33
CA ILE A 48 -0.26 1.60 16.04
C ILE A 48 0.59 0.56 15.32
N THR A 49 1.12 0.89 14.17
CA THR A 49 1.95 -0.01 13.36
C THR A 49 3.02 0.78 12.60
N TYR A 50 3.93 0.08 11.98
CA TYR A 50 5.08 0.61 11.27
C TYR A 50 5.17 -0.02 9.89
N ASP A 51 5.87 0.63 8.97
CA ASP A 51 6.16 0.09 7.64
C ASP A 51 7.40 -0.83 7.68
N THR A 52 7.93 -1.15 6.53
CA THR A 52 9.18 -1.90 6.35
C THR A 52 10.39 -1.14 6.92
N SER A 53 11.59 -1.69 6.78
CA SER A 53 12.85 -1.05 7.25
C SER A 53 13.13 0.34 6.66
N TYR A 54 12.43 0.73 5.61
CA TYR A 54 12.61 2.04 4.96
C TYR A 54 11.86 3.20 5.63
N ASP A 55 10.93 2.93 6.53
CA ASP A 55 10.10 3.99 7.15
C ASP A 55 9.92 3.73 8.65
N ASP A 56 10.54 4.57 9.47
CA ASP A 56 10.45 4.50 10.94
C ASP A 56 9.24 5.23 11.51
N ARG A 57 8.46 5.91 10.66
CA ARG A 57 7.27 6.64 11.09
C ARG A 57 6.15 5.69 11.46
N GLY A 58 5.56 5.92 12.63
CA GLY A 58 4.40 5.16 13.09
C GLY A 58 3.10 5.56 12.36
N TYR A 59 2.26 4.58 12.08
CA TYR A 59 0.90 4.79 11.59
C TYR A 59 -0.08 4.67 12.74
N LEU A 60 -0.94 5.68 12.90
CA LEU A 60 -2.08 5.64 13.82
C LEU A 60 -3.33 5.38 12.99
N ILE A 61 -3.86 4.18 13.10
CA ILE A 61 -5.05 3.73 12.37
C ILE A 61 -6.17 3.50 13.36
N HIS A 62 -7.33 4.10 13.14
CA HIS A 62 -8.45 4.00 14.08
C HIS A 62 -9.80 3.91 13.36
N THR A 63 -10.78 3.33 14.01
CA THR A 63 -12.15 3.20 13.51
C THR A 63 -13.12 4.17 14.19
N SER A 64 -12.66 4.87 15.22
CA SER A 64 -13.44 5.83 15.99
C SER A 64 -12.64 7.10 16.24
N SER A 65 -13.27 8.25 16.09
CA SER A 65 -12.69 9.55 16.43
C SER A 65 -12.94 9.97 17.89
N GLU A 66 -13.21 9.01 18.77
CA GLU A 66 -13.35 9.27 20.20
C GLU A 66 -12.05 9.83 20.77
N LYS A 67 -12.19 10.95 21.45
CA LYS A 67 -11.06 11.70 21.99
C LYS A 67 -10.20 10.84 22.93
N SER A 68 -10.81 10.06 23.80
CA SER A 68 -10.13 9.18 24.75
C SER A 68 -9.27 8.11 24.07
N LEU A 69 -9.75 7.53 22.97
CA LEU A 69 -8.98 6.57 22.17
C LEU A 69 -7.75 7.24 21.55
N LEU A 70 -7.96 8.37 20.85
CA LEU A 70 -6.88 9.08 20.17
C LEU A 70 -5.85 9.64 21.15
N GLU A 71 -6.26 10.14 22.33
CA GLU A 71 -5.35 10.55 23.40
C GLU A 71 -4.46 9.40 23.84
N ARG A 72 -5.04 8.24 24.15
CA ARG A 72 -4.27 7.04 24.52
C ARG A 72 -3.31 6.60 23.43
N MET A 73 -3.72 6.62 22.15
CA MET A 73 -2.86 6.27 21.03
C MET A 73 -1.64 7.22 20.95
N ILE A 74 -1.86 8.52 21.02
CA ILE A 74 -0.77 9.51 21.02
C ILE A 74 0.15 9.34 22.22
N GLU A 75 -0.39 9.13 23.41
CA GLU A 75 0.38 8.91 24.64
C GLU A 75 1.22 7.63 24.54
N THR A 76 0.67 6.53 24.01
CA THR A 76 1.41 5.29 23.78
C THR A 76 2.61 5.50 22.85
N VAL A 77 2.46 6.28 21.77
CA VAL A 77 3.60 6.59 20.88
C VAL A 77 4.65 7.41 21.63
N LEU A 78 4.23 8.41 22.42
CA LEU A 78 5.16 9.22 23.20
C LEU A 78 5.91 8.41 24.29
N GLU A 79 5.24 7.44 24.88
CA GLU A 79 5.85 6.54 25.90
C GLU A 79 6.87 5.59 25.27
N SER A 80 6.61 5.10 24.06
CA SER A 80 7.49 4.14 23.35
C SER A 80 8.64 4.80 22.61
N GLU A 81 8.41 5.93 21.96
CA GLU A 81 9.36 6.60 21.05
C GLU A 81 9.95 7.90 21.63
N GLY A 82 9.39 8.38 22.74
CA GLY A 82 9.83 9.64 23.37
C GLY A 82 9.54 10.89 22.50
N LEU A 83 10.37 11.90 22.66
CA LEU A 83 10.25 13.17 21.91
C LEU A 83 10.63 13.03 20.45
N GLY A 84 11.35 11.98 20.07
CA GLY A 84 11.73 11.67 18.69
C GLY A 84 10.62 11.04 17.84
N ALA A 85 9.45 10.76 18.44
CA ALA A 85 8.34 10.12 17.76
C ALA A 85 7.86 10.91 16.53
N VAL A 86 7.80 10.22 15.39
CA VAL A 86 7.23 10.76 14.16
C VAL A 86 6.09 9.87 13.70
N MET A 87 4.92 10.49 13.45
CA MET A 87 3.70 9.79 13.05
C MET A 87 3.30 10.20 11.63
N LYS A 88 2.87 9.23 10.85
CA LYS A 88 2.32 9.45 9.50
C LYS A 88 0.80 9.52 9.60
N VAL A 89 0.24 10.69 9.31
CA VAL A 89 -1.18 10.98 9.48
C VAL A 89 -1.78 11.53 8.19
N ASN A 90 -2.92 11.01 7.80
CA ASN A 90 -3.67 11.49 6.64
C ASN A 90 -4.26 12.87 6.92
N ALA A 91 -4.14 13.78 5.96
CA ALA A 91 -4.66 15.13 6.08
C ALA A 91 -6.20 15.20 6.22
N LYS A 92 -6.92 14.16 5.78
CA LYS A 92 -8.38 14.03 5.97
C LYS A 92 -8.77 13.76 7.43
N ASP A 93 -7.83 13.29 8.27
CA ASP A 93 -8.09 13.08 9.69
C ASP A 93 -8.00 14.38 10.47
N ALA A 94 -9.00 15.21 10.32
CA ALA A 94 -9.04 16.52 10.95
C ALA A 94 -9.05 16.46 12.49
N VAL A 95 -9.61 15.40 13.08
CA VAL A 95 -9.67 15.22 14.53
C VAL A 95 -8.30 14.91 15.08
N LEU A 96 -7.63 13.88 14.55
CA LEU A 96 -6.28 13.49 14.97
C LEU A 96 -5.29 14.62 14.71
N CYS A 97 -5.33 15.27 13.53
CA CYS A 97 -4.48 16.42 13.21
C CYS A 97 -4.63 17.58 14.21
N ARG A 98 -5.86 17.86 14.69
CA ARG A 98 -6.09 18.89 15.71
C ARG A 98 -5.50 18.46 17.05
N MET A 99 -5.76 17.22 17.49
CA MET A 99 -5.27 16.70 18.77
C MET A 99 -3.74 16.67 18.83
N LEU A 100 -3.09 16.31 17.72
CA LEU A 100 -1.62 16.35 17.63
C LEU A 100 -1.09 17.78 17.85
N ARG A 101 -1.71 18.80 17.24
CA ARG A 101 -1.33 20.21 17.50
C ARG A 101 -1.53 20.59 18.96
N GLU A 102 -2.66 20.20 19.57
CA GLU A 102 -2.94 20.48 21.00
C GLU A 102 -1.91 19.82 21.93
N LYS A 103 -1.30 18.69 21.52
CA LYS A 103 -0.22 17.99 22.23
C LYS A 103 1.19 18.49 21.85
N GLY A 104 1.31 19.56 21.04
CA GLY A 104 2.58 20.17 20.65
C GLY A 104 3.32 19.46 19.53
N PHE A 105 2.63 18.67 18.70
CA PHE A 105 3.18 18.17 17.46
C PHE A 105 2.98 19.17 16.33
N GLU A 106 3.93 19.19 15.42
CA GLU A 106 3.89 20.01 14.22
C GLU A 106 3.76 19.12 12.98
N LYS A 107 3.02 19.63 12.02
CA LYS A 107 2.98 19.06 10.68
C LYS A 107 4.29 19.38 9.98
N LYS A 108 5.08 18.36 9.68
CA LYS A 108 6.37 18.47 9.00
C LYS A 108 6.17 18.39 7.46
N HIS A 109 6.88 17.51 6.78
CA HIS A 109 6.81 17.33 5.33
C HIS A 109 5.72 16.35 4.90
N LYS A 110 5.38 16.39 3.61
CA LYS A 110 4.51 15.38 2.97
C LYS A 110 5.30 14.06 2.85
N CYS A 111 4.72 12.97 3.33
CA CYS A 111 5.33 11.65 3.31
C CYS A 111 4.54 10.61 2.50
N GLY A 112 3.51 11.02 1.79
CA GLY A 112 2.79 10.13 0.88
C GLY A 112 1.58 10.77 0.24
N SER A 113 1.22 10.26 -0.92
CA SER A 113 -0.02 10.58 -1.64
C SER A 113 -0.81 9.32 -1.87
N VAL A 114 -2.12 9.40 -1.72
CA VAL A 114 -3.06 8.36 -2.14
C VAL A 114 -3.75 8.83 -3.39
N LEU A 115 -3.57 8.10 -4.48
CA LEU A 115 -4.29 8.34 -5.71
C LEU A 115 -5.42 7.32 -5.85
N SER A 116 -6.53 7.71 -6.46
CA SER A 116 -7.72 6.87 -6.65
C SER A 116 -8.17 6.86 -8.10
N LEU A 117 -8.55 5.69 -8.58
CA LEU A 117 -9.17 5.44 -9.89
C LEU A 117 -10.60 4.95 -9.68
N ASP A 118 -11.56 5.63 -10.30
CA ASP A 118 -12.96 5.21 -10.33
C ASP A 118 -13.12 4.04 -11.32
N LEU A 119 -13.59 2.90 -10.82
CA LEU A 119 -13.79 1.69 -11.62
C LEU A 119 -15.16 1.64 -12.32
N SER A 120 -16.03 2.65 -12.17
CA SER A 120 -17.30 2.72 -12.91
C SER A 120 -17.06 2.84 -14.42
N ASN A 121 -16.00 3.52 -14.81
CA ASN A 121 -15.61 3.72 -16.21
C ASN A 121 -15.07 2.44 -16.86
N SER A 122 -15.06 2.43 -18.21
CA SER A 122 -14.34 1.42 -18.99
C SER A 122 -12.84 1.59 -18.84
N LEU A 123 -12.13 0.48 -18.62
CA LEU A 123 -10.67 0.44 -18.50
C LEU A 123 -10.09 -0.25 -19.73
N GLU A 124 -10.00 0.51 -20.82
CA GLU A 124 -9.53 -0.02 -22.10
C GLU A 124 -8.02 0.11 -22.24
N TYR A 125 -7.40 -0.94 -22.76
CA TYR A 125 -5.98 -0.98 -23.04
C TYR A 125 -5.70 -1.81 -24.30
N ASP A 126 -4.65 -1.44 -24.99
CA ASP A 126 -4.11 -2.19 -26.10
C ASP A 126 -2.86 -2.95 -25.67
N MET A 127 -2.69 -4.15 -26.19
CA MET A 127 -1.46 -4.95 -26.05
C MET A 127 -0.73 -4.98 -27.38
N PRO A 128 0.58 -4.66 -27.43
CA PRO A 128 1.37 -4.89 -28.63
C PRO A 128 1.41 -6.38 -29.00
N ASP A 129 1.43 -6.70 -30.28
CA ASP A 129 1.30 -8.07 -30.82
C ASP A 129 2.28 -9.11 -30.20
N ALA A 130 3.44 -8.65 -29.73
CA ALA A 130 4.45 -9.52 -29.12
C ALA A 130 4.11 -9.91 -27.68
N TYR A 131 3.05 -9.36 -27.07
CA TYR A 131 2.73 -9.54 -25.64
C TYR A 131 1.33 -10.12 -25.47
N THR A 132 1.17 -10.91 -24.41
CA THR A 132 -0.12 -11.42 -23.97
C THR A 132 -0.34 -11.08 -22.49
N MET A 133 -1.60 -10.87 -22.09
CA MET A 133 -1.96 -10.72 -20.69
C MET A 133 -2.23 -12.09 -20.07
N SER A 134 -1.73 -12.34 -18.85
CA SER A 134 -2.01 -13.56 -18.11
C SER A 134 -3.54 -13.79 -17.98
N PRO A 135 -4.07 -14.98 -18.30
CA PRO A 135 -5.48 -15.27 -18.15
C PRO A 135 -5.89 -15.36 -16.67
N ARG A 136 -7.21 -15.40 -16.40
CA ARG A 136 -7.70 -15.78 -15.07
C ARG A 136 -7.33 -17.24 -14.78
N GLY A 137 -7.08 -17.56 -13.50
CA GLY A 137 -6.60 -18.88 -13.09
C GLY A 137 -5.14 -19.14 -13.49
N PHE A 138 -4.39 -18.10 -13.85
CA PHE A 138 -2.97 -18.23 -14.22
C PHE A 138 -2.15 -18.58 -12.99
N ALA A 139 -1.50 -19.76 -13.03
CA ALA A 139 -0.52 -20.15 -12.01
C ALA A 139 0.81 -19.46 -12.30
N ALA A 140 1.09 -18.37 -11.60
CA ALA A 140 2.32 -17.64 -11.79
C ALA A 140 3.54 -18.45 -11.34
N ASP A 141 4.58 -18.48 -12.17
CA ASP A 141 5.88 -19.01 -11.78
C ASP A 141 6.54 -18.05 -10.77
N PRO A 142 6.84 -18.51 -9.54
CA PRO A 142 7.36 -17.63 -8.48
C PRO A 142 8.73 -17.02 -8.82
N TRP A 143 9.56 -17.75 -9.58
CA TRP A 143 10.86 -17.25 -9.97
C TRP A 143 10.76 -16.17 -11.04
N GLN A 144 9.93 -16.37 -12.05
CA GLN A 144 9.65 -15.36 -13.07
C GLN A 144 9.06 -14.10 -12.45
N TYR A 145 8.15 -14.26 -11.49
CA TYR A 145 7.60 -13.14 -10.72
C TYR A 145 8.70 -12.37 -10.00
N GLN A 146 9.54 -13.08 -9.24
CA GLN A 146 10.64 -12.46 -8.49
C GLN A 146 11.60 -11.70 -9.41
N LEU A 147 11.98 -12.30 -10.55
CA LEU A 147 12.83 -11.66 -11.56
C LEU A 147 12.19 -10.39 -12.14
N ALA A 148 10.89 -10.42 -12.45
CA ALA A 148 10.19 -9.27 -13.00
C ALA A 148 10.12 -8.11 -12.00
N ILE A 149 9.85 -8.40 -10.73
CA ILE A 149 9.84 -7.40 -9.65
C ILE A 149 11.25 -6.84 -9.45
N HIS A 150 12.26 -7.70 -9.29
CA HIS A 150 13.64 -7.29 -9.07
C HIS A 150 14.14 -6.35 -10.17
N LYS A 151 13.99 -6.74 -11.43
CA LYS A 151 14.38 -5.92 -12.58
C LYS A 151 13.51 -4.67 -12.71
N GLY A 152 12.21 -4.79 -12.46
CA GLY A 152 11.25 -3.71 -12.61
C GLY A 152 11.44 -2.57 -11.60
N PHE A 153 12.05 -2.86 -10.45
CA PHE A 153 12.49 -1.89 -9.45
C PHE A 153 13.96 -1.47 -9.59
N ASP A 154 14.58 -1.77 -10.74
CA ASP A 154 15.96 -1.39 -11.08
C ASP A 154 17.00 -1.90 -10.06
N ASN A 155 16.74 -3.05 -9.41
CA ASN A 155 17.71 -3.67 -8.52
C ASN A 155 18.83 -4.34 -9.34
N ASP A 156 20.06 -4.25 -8.82
CA ASP A 156 21.23 -4.81 -9.46
C ASP A 156 21.33 -6.35 -9.33
N GLY A 157 21.93 -6.99 -10.32
CA GLY A 157 22.27 -8.41 -10.30
C GLY A 157 21.05 -9.33 -10.47
N ILE A 158 21.13 -10.49 -9.83
CA ILE A 158 20.09 -11.53 -9.82
C ILE A 158 19.59 -11.67 -8.39
N PRO A 159 18.27 -11.68 -8.14
CA PRO A 159 17.74 -11.84 -6.79
C PRO A 159 18.12 -13.20 -6.20
N GLU A 160 18.29 -13.26 -4.89
CA GLU A 160 18.38 -14.52 -4.18
C GLU A 160 17.09 -15.33 -4.37
N LYS A 161 17.23 -16.64 -4.55
CA LYS A 161 16.06 -17.52 -4.57
C LYS A 161 15.48 -17.61 -3.17
N TRP A 162 14.23 -17.16 -3.03
CA TRP A 162 13.50 -17.41 -1.81
C TRP A 162 12.92 -18.82 -1.81
N GLU A 163 13.17 -19.56 -0.73
CA GLU A 163 12.61 -20.91 -0.55
C GLU A 163 11.07 -20.87 -0.52
N ASP A 164 10.51 -19.81 0.06
CA ASP A 164 9.10 -19.51 0.04
C ASP A 164 8.84 -18.29 -0.83
N ALA A 165 8.25 -18.53 -1.99
CA ALA A 165 7.84 -17.42 -2.85
C ALA A 165 6.91 -16.48 -2.09
N PHE A 166 7.22 -15.19 -2.14
CA PHE A 166 6.45 -14.07 -1.62
C PHE A 166 4.92 -14.24 -1.80
N LEU A 167 4.50 -14.80 -2.94
CA LEU A 167 3.10 -15.06 -3.26
C LEU A 167 2.38 -16.05 -2.32
N LYS A 168 3.11 -16.95 -1.65
CA LYS A 168 2.52 -18.02 -0.82
C LYS A 168 2.27 -17.63 0.65
N ARG A 169 2.84 -16.51 1.10
CA ARG A 169 2.75 -16.09 2.51
C ARG A 169 1.57 -15.14 2.81
N ILE A 170 0.79 -14.80 1.81
CA ILE A 170 -0.23 -13.77 1.90
C ILE A 170 -1.60 -14.40 2.21
N PRO A 171 -2.15 -14.23 3.43
CA PRO A 171 -3.40 -14.87 3.84
C PRO A 171 -4.61 -14.54 2.95
N HIS A 172 -4.69 -13.30 2.47
CA HIS A 172 -5.81 -12.81 1.65
C HIS A 172 -5.38 -12.44 0.23
N GLY A 173 -4.25 -12.98 -0.23
CA GLY A 173 -3.82 -12.83 -1.62
C GLY A 173 -4.78 -13.52 -2.57
N ASN A 174 -5.13 -12.84 -3.66
CA ASN A 174 -5.93 -13.41 -4.74
C ASN A 174 -5.07 -13.44 -6.00
N GLU A 175 -4.71 -14.63 -6.46
CA GLU A 175 -3.83 -14.81 -7.62
C GLU A 175 -4.44 -14.28 -8.92
N ASP A 176 -5.77 -14.30 -9.04
CA ASP A 176 -6.46 -13.69 -10.18
C ASP A 176 -6.30 -12.17 -10.26
N LEU A 177 -5.98 -11.52 -9.15
CA LEU A 177 -5.71 -10.08 -9.08
C LEU A 177 -4.24 -9.73 -9.30
N LYS A 178 -3.39 -10.73 -9.58
CA LYS A 178 -2.01 -10.56 -10.01
C LYS A 178 -1.95 -10.75 -11.51
N THR A 179 -1.68 -9.70 -12.23
CA THR A 179 -1.67 -9.69 -13.70
C THR A 179 -0.26 -9.53 -14.23
N PHE A 180 0.03 -10.22 -15.32
CA PHE A 180 1.35 -10.21 -15.96
C PHE A 180 1.20 -9.97 -17.46
N ALA A 181 1.95 -9.00 -17.99
CA ALA A 181 2.20 -8.92 -19.41
C ALA A 181 3.38 -9.83 -19.74
N ILE A 182 3.18 -10.77 -20.66
CA ILE A 182 4.09 -11.88 -20.96
C ILE A 182 4.55 -11.80 -22.40
N ALA A 183 5.86 -11.96 -22.67
CA ALA A 183 6.42 -12.16 -23.98
C ALA A 183 7.53 -13.22 -23.90
N HIS A 184 7.60 -14.13 -24.86
CA HIS A 184 8.63 -15.21 -24.91
C HIS A 184 8.76 -16.00 -23.60
N ASN A 185 7.65 -16.24 -22.92
CA ASN A 185 7.58 -16.89 -21.58
C ASN A 185 8.25 -16.10 -20.44
N GLU A 186 8.55 -14.82 -20.64
CA GLU A 186 9.09 -13.95 -19.58
C GLU A 186 8.02 -12.96 -19.11
N TYR A 187 8.00 -12.66 -17.81
CA TYR A 187 7.12 -11.64 -17.23
C TYR A 187 7.74 -10.27 -17.45
N CYS A 188 7.15 -9.48 -18.33
CA CYS A 188 7.67 -8.19 -18.77
C CYS A 188 7.10 -7.00 -17.96
N ALA A 189 5.89 -7.14 -17.46
CA ALA A 189 5.27 -6.21 -16.53
C ALA A 189 4.32 -6.95 -15.59
N HIS A 190 4.11 -6.38 -14.42
CA HIS A 190 3.25 -6.93 -13.37
C HIS A 190 2.44 -5.83 -12.70
N CYS A 191 1.22 -6.19 -12.30
CA CYS A 191 0.44 -5.47 -11.32
C CYS A 191 -0.14 -6.45 -10.30
N GLY A 192 0.18 -6.24 -9.02
CA GLY A 192 -0.52 -6.84 -7.90
C GLY A 192 -1.68 -5.94 -7.47
N LEU A 193 -2.78 -6.55 -7.06
CA LEU A 193 -3.91 -5.84 -6.54
C LEU A 193 -4.54 -6.61 -5.38
N TRP A 194 -4.85 -5.90 -4.30
CA TRP A 194 -5.38 -6.42 -3.06
C TRP A 194 -6.86 -6.07 -2.94
N TYR A 195 -7.69 -7.09 -2.88
CA TYR A 195 -9.11 -6.91 -2.72
C TYR A 195 -9.75 -8.20 -2.19
N THR A 196 -10.62 -8.05 -1.21
CA THR A 196 -11.47 -9.14 -0.69
C THR A 196 -12.93 -8.75 -0.75
N THR A 197 -13.30 -7.65 -0.11
CA THR A 197 -14.67 -7.14 -0.01
C THR A 197 -14.65 -5.61 0.15
N GLY A 198 -15.79 -4.97 -0.05
CA GLY A 198 -15.97 -3.53 0.09
C GLY A 198 -15.80 -2.78 -1.22
N ASP A 199 -15.57 -1.49 -1.15
CA ASP A 199 -15.55 -0.62 -2.33
C ASP A 199 -14.14 -0.37 -2.89
N THR A 200 -13.09 -0.58 -2.08
CA THR A 200 -11.74 -0.16 -2.40
C THR A 200 -10.80 -1.33 -2.61
N ALA A 201 -10.13 -1.37 -3.76
CA ALA A 201 -9.00 -2.23 -4.06
C ALA A 201 -7.69 -1.45 -3.91
N TYR A 202 -6.60 -2.11 -3.54
CA TYR A 202 -5.28 -1.49 -3.37
C TYR A 202 -4.28 -2.06 -4.38
N VAL A 203 -3.64 -1.19 -5.13
CA VAL A 203 -2.66 -1.53 -6.18
C VAL A 203 -1.26 -1.53 -5.59
N GLU A 204 -0.62 -2.70 -5.54
CA GLU A 204 0.76 -2.91 -5.06
C GLU A 204 1.18 -4.38 -5.32
N PRO A 205 2.40 -4.65 -5.82
CA PRO A 205 3.29 -3.72 -6.50
C PRO A 205 2.96 -3.55 -7.99
N VAL A 206 3.51 -2.52 -8.63
CA VAL A 206 3.49 -2.37 -10.10
C VAL A 206 4.93 -2.26 -10.60
N ALA A 207 5.29 -3.12 -11.52
CA ALA A 207 6.65 -3.16 -12.06
C ALA A 207 6.64 -3.39 -13.57
N THR A 208 7.62 -2.83 -14.27
CA THR A 208 7.91 -3.14 -15.68
C THR A 208 9.40 -3.28 -15.86
N VAL A 209 9.79 -4.43 -16.37
CA VAL A 209 11.18 -4.74 -16.72
C VAL A 209 11.73 -3.67 -17.68
N PRO A 210 12.92 -3.11 -17.45
CA PRO A 210 13.44 -1.95 -18.17
C PRO A 210 13.34 -2.05 -19.69
N GLU A 211 13.69 -3.19 -20.27
CA GLU A 211 13.69 -3.44 -21.71
C GLU A 211 12.31 -3.40 -22.36
N HIS A 212 11.26 -3.49 -21.52
CA HIS A 212 9.85 -3.52 -21.93
C HIS A 212 9.08 -2.25 -21.57
N ARG A 213 9.75 -1.23 -20.99
CA ARG A 213 9.14 0.05 -20.60
C ARG A 213 8.66 0.85 -21.84
N LYS A 214 7.78 1.82 -21.61
CA LYS A 214 7.22 2.74 -22.62
C LYS A 214 6.43 2.06 -23.74
N ARG A 215 5.90 0.85 -23.49
CA ARG A 215 5.07 0.07 -24.43
C ARG A 215 3.62 -0.08 -23.98
N GLY A 216 3.19 0.62 -22.92
CA GLY A 216 1.83 0.54 -22.39
C GLY A 216 1.56 -0.65 -21.43
N LEU A 217 2.54 -1.53 -21.19
CA LEU A 217 2.35 -2.79 -20.46
C LEU A 217 1.93 -2.60 -19.02
N ALA A 218 2.49 -1.60 -18.31
CA ALA A 218 2.07 -1.29 -16.94
C ALA A 218 0.61 -0.82 -16.89
N LYS A 219 0.19 0.05 -17.84
CA LYS A 219 -1.22 0.44 -17.96
C LYS A 219 -2.11 -0.77 -18.16
N ALA A 220 -1.75 -1.65 -19.09
CA ALA A 220 -2.50 -2.86 -19.39
C ALA A 220 -2.64 -3.76 -18.17
N ALA A 221 -1.54 -4.00 -17.44
CA ALA A 221 -1.55 -4.83 -16.23
C ALA A 221 -2.43 -4.21 -15.13
N VAL A 222 -2.30 -2.89 -14.86
CA VAL A 222 -3.14 -2.19 -13.87
C VAL A 222 -4.62 -2.24 -14.26
N TYR A 223 -4.95 -1.98 -15.52
CA TYR A 223 -6.34 -1.96 -15.98
C TYR A 223 -6.97 -3.34 -15.96
N GLU A 224 -6.23 -4.38 -16.34
CA GLU A 224 -6.70 -5.76 -16.23
C GLU A 224 -6.96 -6.16 -14.77
N ALA A 225 -6.02 -5.87 -13.86
CA ALA A 225 -6.20 -6.15 -12.43
C ALA A 225 -7.42 -5.40 -11.86
N CYS A 226 -7.57 -4.12 -12.19
CA CYS A 226 -8.73 -3.31 -11.80
C CYS A 226 -10.05 -3.84 -12.39
N THR A 227 -10.05 -4.29 -13.64
CA THR A 227 -11.23 -4.91 -14.29
C THR A 227 -11.63 -6.20 -13.56
N ARG A 228 -10.66 -7.01 -13.15
CA ARG A 228 -10.91 -8.22 -12.36
C ARG A 228 -11.47 -7.89 -10.98
N ALA A 229 -10.91 -6.89 -10.29
CA ALA A 229 -11.41 -6.43 -8.99
C ALA A 229 -12.83 -5.83 -9.09
N LYS A 230 -13.11 -5.04 -10.15
CA LYS A 230 -14.46 -4.53 -10.46
C LYS A 230 -15.48 -5.67 -10.59
N ALA A 231 -15.11 -6.75 -11.27
CA ALA A 231 -15.98 -7.93 -11.42
C ALA A 231 -16.25 -8.65 -10.08
N LEU A 232 -15.40 -8.47 -9.07
CA LEU A 232 -15.58 -8.94 -7.70
C LEU A 232 -16.34 -7.96 -6.81
N GLY A 233 -16.63 -6.74 -7.29
CA GLY A 233 -17.42 -5.73 -6.58
C GLY A 233 -16.67 -4.47 -6.15
N ALA A 234 -15.38 -4.34 -6.46
CA ALA A 234 -14.64 -3.10 -6.20
C ALA A 234 -15.21 -1.95 -7.03
N LYS A 235 -15.34 -0.77 -6.42
CA LYS A 235 -15.82 0.45 -7.08
C LYS A 235 -14.70 1.43 -7.39
N ARG A 236 -13.60 1.37 -6.63
CA ARG A 236 -12.41 2.18 -6.84
C ARG A 236 -11.15 1.38 -6.58
N ALA A 237 -10.06 1.78 -7.22
CA ALA A 237 -8.72 1.32 -6.89
C ALA A 237 -7.90 2.48 -6.33
N ILE A 238 -7.08 2.23 -5.32
CA ILE A 238 -6.14 3.21 -4.77
C ILE A 238 -4.70 2.72 -4.93
N VAL A 239 -3.77 3.67 -5.00
CA VAL A 239 -2.33 3.41 -4.97
C VAL A 239 -1.65 4.46 -4.09
N LEU A 240 -0.64 4.05 -3.33
CA LEU A 240 0.20 4.96 -2.55
C LEU A 240 1.39 5.40 -3.40
N SER A 241 1.21 6.48 -4.15
CA SER A 241 2.21 6.99 -5.08
C SER A 241 1.88 8.41 -5.51
N ASP A 242 2.89 9.17 -5.92
CA ASP A 242 2.73 10.46 -6.60
C ASP A 242 3.37 10.46 -8.02
N GLN A 243 3.71 9.27 -8.52
CA GLN A 243 4.30 9.12 -9.85
C GLN A 243 3.33 9.58 -10.93
N GLU A 244 3.84 10.37 -11.89
CA GLU A 244 3.08 10.89 -13.02
C GLU A 244 2.41 9.80 -13.87
N PHE A 245 2.99 8.59 -13.86
CA PHE A 245 2.42 7.42 -14.52
C PHE A 245 0.96 7.19 -14.13
N TYR A 246 0.64 7.22 -12.85
CA TYR A 246 -0.73 6.95 -12.38
C TYR A 246 -1.71 8.04 -12.80
N PHE A 247 -1.30 9.30 -12.77
CA PHE A 247 -2.13 10.41 -13.28
C PHE A 247 -2.44 10.23 -14.77
N ARG A 248 -1.46 9.82 -15.57
CA ARG A 248 -1.63 9.57 -17.00
C ARG A 248 -2.59 8.42 -17.32
N ILE A 249 -2.73 7.47 -16.44
CA ILE A 249 -3.68 6.36 -16.57
C ILE A 249 -4.98 6.58 -15.78
N GLY A 250 -5.31 7.84 -15.44
CA GLY A 250 -6.61 8.24 -14.93
C GLY A 250 -6.78 8.21 -13.42
N PHE A 251 -5.74 7.92 -12.64
CA PHE A 251 -5.80 8.13 -11.19
C PHE A 251 -5.78 9.63 -10.88
N ALA A 252 -6.49 10.01 -9.84
CA ALA A 252 -6.53 11.38 -9.32
C ALA A 252 -6.16 11.41 -7.83
N LEU A 253 -5.64 12.53 -7.36
CA LEU A 253 -5.31 12.70 -5.95
C LEU A 253 -6.56 12.54 -5.08
N SER A 254 -6.54 11.58 -4.15
CA SER A 254 -7.57 11.37 -3.15
C SER A 254 -7.20 12.02 -1.83
N SER A 255 -6.03 11.72 -1.29
CA SER A 255 -5.56 12.31 -0.03
C SER A 255 -4.04 12.35 0.04
N GLU A 256 -3.53 13.07 1.04
CA GLU A 256 -2.09 13.16 1.34
C GLU A 256 -1.86 12.79 2.79
N ALA A 257 -0.74 12.13 3.06
CA ALA A 257 -0.25 11.88 4.40
C ALA A 257 0.98 12.73 4.70
N TYR A 258 1.07 13.19 5.93
CA TYR A 258 2.13 14.05 6.41
C TYR A 258 2.78 13.45 7.65
N ALA A 259 4.08 13.66 7.76
CA ALA A 259 4.81 13.41 8.98
C ALA A 259 4.42 14.45 10.04
N TRP A 260 4.22 13.98 11.27
CA TRP A 260 3.94 14.80 12.44
C TRP A 260 4.96 14.44 13.52
N GLY A 261 5.70 15.42 13.99
CA GLY A 261 6.73 15.26 15.03
C GLY A 261 6.77 16.47 15.95
N LYS A 262 7.49 16.36 17.06
CA LYS A 262 7.80 17.51 17.90
C LYS A 262 8.97 18.30 17.32
N GLU A 263 9.23 19.51 17.87
CA GLU A 263 10.27 20.41 17.37
C GLU A 263 11.64 19.72 17.28
N ASP A 264 11.98 18.89 18.25
CA ASP A 264 13.25 18.16 18.34
C ASP A 264 13.23 16.77 17.65
N SER A 265 12.14 16.39 17.00
CA SER A 265 12.09 15.12 16.28
C SER A 265 12.98 15.17 15.04
N ALA A 266 13.71 14.07 14.75
CA ALA A 266 14.53 13.98 13.56
C ALA A 266 13.69 14.24 12.30
N ASP A 267 14.15 15.14 11.42
CA ASP A 267 13.61 15.26 10.07
C ASP A 267 14.12 14.04 9.28
N PHE A 268 13.24 13.08 9.09
CA PHE A 268 13.47 12.00 8.13
C PHE A 268 13.04 12.52 6.75
N ASP A 269 14.02 12.92 5.96
CA ASP A 269 13.86 13.26 4.53
C ASP A 269 13.55 12.01 3.68
#